data_86a3fc7ba5586ae2f73ef986ff4a7d1e
#
_entry.id   86a3fc7ba5586ae2f73ef986ff4a7d1e
#
_cell.length_a   1.000
_cell.length_b   1.000
_cell.length_c   1.000
_cell.angle_alpha   90.00
_cell.angle_beta   90.00
_cell.angle_gamma   90.00
#
_symmetry.space_group_name_H-M   'P 1'
#
loop_
_entity.id
_entity.type
_entity.pdbx_description
1 polymer ?
#
loop_
_entity_poly.entity_id
_entity_poly.type
_entity_poly.pdbx_seq_one_letter_code
_entity_poly.pdbx_strand_id
1 'polypeptide(L)'
;LRVAYFKVHHPIYYYCAYFSIRAKAFDIKTMGAGLDAIKRRMAEIAEKRKNNEASNVEIDLYTTLEIVNEMWERGFKFGKLDLYRSQATEFLIDGDTLIPPFVAMDGLGENVAKQLVRAREEGEFLSKTELRKRGGLSSTLVEKMDEMGILGNMPEDNQLSLFDELF
;
A
#
# COMPACT_ATOMS: atom_id res chain seq x y z
N LEU A 1 25.74 -2.33 14.10
CA LEU A 1 25.46 -3.24 15.24
C LEU A 1 23.99 -3.16 15.69
N ARG A 2 23.42 -1.96 15.94
CA ARG A 2 22.02 -1.83 16.38
C ARG A 2 21.00 -2.28 15.32
N VAL A 3 21.22 -1.94 14.04
CA VAL A 3 20.34 -2.32 12.93
C VAL A 3 20.33 -3.84 12.73
N ALA A 4 21.49 -4.49 12.78
CA ALA A 4 21.61 -5.93 12.69
C ALA A 4 20.91 -6.64 13.86
N TYR A 5 20.98 -6.09 15.06
CA TYR A 5 20.27 -6.61 16.23
C TYR A 5 18.75 -6.61 16.02
N PHE A 6 18.18 -5.49 15.56
CA PHE A 6 16.74 -5.40 15.26
C PHE A 6 16.31 -6.36 14.18
N LYS A 7 17.09 -6.52 13.11
CA LYS A 7 16.79 -7.45 12.03
C LYS A 7 16.71 -8.91 12.51
N VAL A 8 17.51 -9.28 13.50
CA VAL A 8 17.54 -10.64 14.06
C VAL A 8 16.47 -10.85 15.13
N HIS A 9 16.33 -9.92 16.07
CA HIS A 9 15.50 -10.09 17.27
C HIS A 9 14.09 -9.48 17.13
N HIS A 10 13.93 -8.47 16.29
CA HIS A 10 12.67 -7.77 16.04
C HIS A 10 12.46 -7.53 14.54
N PRO A 11 12.41 -8.58 13.72
CA PRO A 11 12.45 -8.47 12.26
C PRO A 11 11.30 -7.65 11.68
N ILE A 12 10.08 -7.78 12.21
CA ILE A 12 8.93 -7.03 11.70
C ILE A 12 9.13 -5.50 11.81
N TYR A 13 9.74 -5.03 12.90
CA TYR A 13 10.02 -3.60 13.09
C TYR A 13 11.10 -3.12 12.12
N TYR A 14 12.11 -3.96 11.86
CA TYR A 14 13.12 -3.66 10.84
C TYR A 14 12.50 -3.50 9.45
N TYR A 15 11.66 -4.44 9.04
CA TYR A 15 10.98 -4.36 7.74
C TYR A 15 10.00 -3.18 7.67
N CYS A 16 9.27 -2.91 8.74
CA CYS A 16 8.38 -1.76 8.83
C CYS A 16 9.14 -0.44 8.59
N ALA A 17 10.26 -0.23 9.27
CA ALA A 17 11.09 0.95 9.10
C ALA A 17 11.70 1.03 7.68
N TYR A 18 12.22 -0.08 7.18
CA TYR A 18 12.82 -0.16 5.85
C TYR A 18 11.83 0.24 4.75
N PHE A 19 10.64 -0.35 4.75
CA PHE A 19 9.63 -0.07 3.73
C PHE A 19 8.94 1.28 3.93
N SER A 20 8.80 1.78 5.17
CA SER A 20 8.24 3.11 5.43
C SER A 20 9.09 4.22 4.83
N ILE A 21 10.42 4.13 4.92
CA ILE A 21 11.34 5.07 4.27
C ILE A 21 11.18 5.05 2.74
N ARG A 22 10.82 3.92 2.18
CA ARG A 22 10.68 3.68 0.74
C ARG A 22 9.23 3.58 0.26
N ALA A 23 8.27 4.03 1.06
CA ALA A 23 6.84 3.85 0.80
C ALA A 23 6.38 4.38 -0.57
N LYS A 24 6.96 5.48 -1.04
CA LYS A 24 6.65 6.08 -2.35
C LYS A 24 7.14 5.23 -3.54
N ALA A 25 8.16 4.41 -3.32
CA ALA A 25 8.70 3.49 -4.32
C ALA A 25 8.14 2.06 -4.18
N PHE A 26 7.18 1.88 -3.28
CA PHE A 26 6.56 0.58 -3.04
C PHE A 26 5.57 0.23 -4.16
N ASP A 27 5.80 -0.88 -4.83
CA ASP A 27 4.89 -1.40 -5.84
C ASP A 27 3.86 -2.33 -5.19
N ILE A 28 2.70 -1.77 -4.85
CA ILE A 28 1.59 -2.50 -4.22
C ILE A 28 1.17 -3.72 -5.06
N LYS A 29 1.16 -3.59 -6.38
CA LYS A 29 0.69 -4.66 -7.28
C LYS A 29 1.61 -5.87 -7.24
N THR A 30 2.92 -5.64 -7.27
CA THR A 30 3.91 -6.73 -7.26
C THR A 30 4.19 -7.22 -5.84
N MET A 31 4.48 -6.30 -4.92
CA MET A 31 4.94 -6.64 -3.56
C MET A 31 3.81 -7.17 -2.68
N GLY A 32 2.57 -6.73 -2.91
CA GLY A 32 1.38 -7.23 -2.22
C GLY A 32 0.73 -8.48 -2.82
N ALA A 33 1.18 -8.92 -4.01
CA ALA A 33 0.57 -10.05 -4.73
C ALA A 33 1.06 -11.44 -4.27
N GLY A 34 2.03 -11.48 -3.36
CA GLY A 34 2.56 -12.72 -2.80
C GLY A 34 3.89 -13.17 -3.42
N LEU A 35 4.46 -14.22 -2.84
CA LEU A 35 5.82 -14.67 -3.10
C LEU A 35 6.06 -15.06 -4.56
N ASP A 36 5.09 -15.70 -5.20
CA ASP A 36 5.23 -16.12 -6.61
C ASP A 36 5.31 -14.96 -7.59
N ALA A 37 4.56 -13.89 -7.33
CA ALA A 37 4.63 -12.67 -8.14
C ALA A 37 5.98 -11.96 -7.96
N ILE A 38 6.49 -11.91 -6.74
CA ILE A 38 7.79 -11.35 -6.42
C ILE A 38 8.89 -12.14 -7.15
N LYS A 39 8.90 -13.47 -7.05
CA LYS A 39 9.89 -14.34 -7.71
C LYS A 39 9.85 -14.23 -9.23
N ARG A 40 8.66 -14.16 -9.83
CA ARG A 40 8.51 -13.93 -11.28
C ARG A 40 9.11 -12.59 -11.70
N ARG A 41 8.80 -11.51 -10.98
CA ARG A 41 9.32 -10.18 -11.31
C ARG A 41 10.84 -10.11 -11.14
N MET A 42 11.38 -10.74 -10.12
CA MET A 42 12.84 -10.86 -9.94
C MET A 42 13.49 -11.62 -11.10
N ALA A 43 12.90 -12.72 -11.55
CA ALA A 43 13.41 -13.49 -12.68
C ALA A 43 13.41 -12.67 -13.99
N GLU A 44 12.35 -11.93 -14.28
CA GLU A 44 12.25 -11.03 -15.45
C GLU A 44 13.35 -9.97 -15.44
N ILE A 45 13.56 -9.32 -14.28
CA ILE A 45 14.61 -8.29 -14.16
C ILE A 45 16.01 -8.90 -14.29
N ALA A 46 16.23 -10.08 -13.71
CA ALA A 46 17.49 -10.81 -13.79
C ALA A 46 17.84 -11.18 -15.24
N GLU A 47 16.85 -11.57 -16.05
CA GLU A 47 17.03 -11.88 -17.46
C GLU A 47 17.35 -10.60 -18.27
N LYS A 48 16.59 -9.54 -18.06
CA LYS A 48 16.90 -8.22 -18.66
C LYS A 48 18.31 -7.73 -18.31
N ARG A 49 18.76 -7.97 -17.07
CA ARG A 49 20.09 -7.59 -16.63
C ARG A 49 21.19 -8.38 -17.36
N LYS A 50 20.98 -9.67 -17.63
CA LYS A 50 21.91 -10.49 -18.43
C LYS A 50 22.06 -9.96 -19.85
N ASN A 51 20.98 -9.43 -20.41
CA ASN A 51 20.93 -8.89 -21.77
C ASN A 51 21.36 -7.41 -21.84
N ASN A 52 21.74 -6.77 -20.71
CA ASN A 52 22.01 -5.33 -20.59
C ASN A 52 20.81 -4.43 -20.97
N GLU A 53 19.60 -4.92 -20.79
CA GLU A 53 18.34 -4.22 -21.09
C GLU A 53 17.66 -3.66 -19.84
N ALA A 54 18.14 -4.01 -18.63
CA ALA A 54 17.56 -3.55 -17.38
C ALA A 54 17.86 -2.06 -17.14
N SER A 55 16.81 -1.27 -16.85
CA SER A 55 16.96 0.11 -16.43
C SER A 55 17.49 0.21 -14.99
N ASN A 56 18.03 1.37 -14.61
CA ASN A 56 18.49 1.62 -13.24
C ASN A 56 17.35 1.46 -12.25
N VAL A 57 16.13 1.86 -12.62
CA VAL A 57 14.92 1.70 -11.79
C VAL A 57 14.61 0.24 -11.54
N GLU A 58 14.75 -0.62 -12.56
CA GLU A 58 14.55 -2.07 -12.41
C GLU A 58 15.63 -2.72 -11.55
N ILE A 59 16.88 -2.24 -11.64
CA ILE A 59 17.98 -2.72 -10.79
C ILE A 59 17.72 -2.36 -9.31
N ASP A 60 17.28 -1.14 -9.03
CA ASP A 60 16.92 -0.71 -7.68
C ASP A 60 15.70 -1.47 -7.16
N LEU A 61 14.71 -1.69 -8.01
CA LEU A 61 13.55 -2.51 -7.69
C LEU A 61 13.97 -3.94 -7.35
N TYR A 62 14.89 -4.54 -8.09
CA TYR A 62 15.38 -5.89 -7.82
C TYR A 62 15.95 -6.00 -6.40
N THR A 63 16.79 -5.05 -5.99
CA THR A 63 17.34 -5.02 -4.62
C THR A 63 16.24 -4.93 -3.56
N THR A 64 15.20 -4.14 -3.81
CA THR A 64 14.05 -4.06 -2.90
C THR A 64 13.28 -5.37 -2.86
N LEU A 65 13.07 -6.02 -4.01
CA LEU A 65 12.39 -7.30 -4.10
C LEU A 65 13.16 -8.45 -3.40
N GLU A 66 14.49 -8.41 -3.35
CA GLU A 66 15.28 -9.36 -2.56
C GLU A 66 14.92 -9.27 -1.05
N ILE A 67 14.73 -8.06 -0.54
CA ILE A 67 14.34 -7.86 0.86
C ILE A 67 12.88 -8.26 1.08
N VAL A 68 11.99 -7.99 0.13
CA VAL A 68 10.60 -8.46 0.17
C VAL A 68 10.54 -9.99 0.18
N ASN A 69 11.31 -10.64 -0.69
CA ASN A 69 11.40 -12.11 -0.73
C ASN A 69 11.89 -12.69 0.60
N GLU A 70 12.96 -12.12 1.17
CA GLU A 70 13.48 -12.51 2.48
C GLU A 70 12.41 -12.38 3.57
N MET A 71 11.68 -11.26 3.59
CA MET A 71 10.60 -11.00 4.53
C MET A 71 9.50 -12.07 4.45
N TRP A 72 9.05 -12.39 3.23
CA TRP A 72 8.04 -13.43 3.01
C TRP A 72 8.51 -14.82 3.43
N GLU A 73 9.76 -15.16 3.13
CA GLU A 73 10.35 -16.47 3.53
C GLU A 73 10.51 -16.61 5.05
N ARG A 74 10.61 -15.49 5.75
CA ARG A 74 10.62 -15.45 7.23
C ARG A 74 9.23 -15.47 7.86
N GLY A 75 8.17 -15.56 7.06
CA GLY A 75 6.78 -15.64 7.51
C GLY A 75 6.08 -14.30 7.71
N PHE A 76 6.70 -13.19 7.33
CA PHE A 76 6.07 -11.87 7.33
C PHE A 76 5.51 -11.55 5.94
N LYS A 77 4.43 -10.81 5.87
CA LYS A 77 3.75 -10.50 4.61
C LYS A 77 3.22 -9.07 4.57
N PHE A 78 2.90 -8.59 3.37
CA PHE A 78 2.15 -7.37 3.19
C PHE A 78 0.65 -7.64 3.21
N GLY A 79 -0.09 -6.78 3.90
CA GLY A 79 -1.55 -6.73 3.83
C GLY A 79 -2.02 -5.83 2.69
N LYS A 80 -3.34 -5.73 2.57
CA LYS A 80 -3.98 -4.79 1.65
C LYS A 80 -4.01 -3.39 2.26
N LEU A 81 -4.03 -2.38 1.40
CA LEU A 81 -4.36 -1.03 1.81
C LEU A 81 -5.76 -1.00 2.41
N ASP A 82 -5.92 -0.33 3.53
CA ASP A 82 -7.18 -0.26 4.29
C ASP A 82 -7.55 1.19 4.55
N LEU A 83 -8.77 1.59 4.15
CA LEU A 83 -9.24 2.97 4.24
C LEU A 83 -9.21 3.51 5.68
N TYR A 84 -9.54 2.65 6.66
CA TYR A 84 -9.67 3.05 8.08
C TYR A 84 -8.45 2.71 8.93
N ARG A 85 -7.55 1.85 8.47
CA ARG A 85 -6.37 1.40 9.23
C ARG A 85 -5.04 1.89 8.67
N SER A 86 -4.91 2.01 7.34
CA SER A 86 -3.66 2.46 6.72
C SER A 86 -3.26 3.84 7.22
N GLN A 87 -1.97 4.02 7.49
CA GLN A 87 -1.41 5.32 7.87
C GLN A 87 -1.12 6.17 6.64
N ALA A 88 -0.79 7.45 6.84
CA ALA A 88 -0.49 8.33 5.73
C ALA A 88 0.82 7.96 5.03
N THR A 89 1.91 7.79 5.79
CA THR A 89 3.29 7.67 5.26
C THR A 89 4.05 6.45 5.74
N GLU A 90 3.62 5.78 6.80
CA GLU A 90 4.32 4.67 7.43
C GLU A 90 3.50 3.38 7.33
N PHE A 91 4.19 2.25 7.20
CA PHE A 91 3.55 0.94 7.30
C PHE A 91 3.02 0.71 8.71
N LEU A 92 1.88 0.05 8.81
CA LEU A 92 1.27 -0.37 10.08
C LEU A 92 1.57 -1.84 10.33
N ILE A 93 2.07 -2.16 11.52
CA ILE A 93 2.31 -3.53 11.96
C ILE A 93 0.99 -4.12 12.50
N ASP A 94 0.56 -5.22 11.91
CA ASP A 94 -0.59 -6.01 12.34
C ASP A 94 -0.18 -7.49 12.49
N GLY A 95 0.30 -7.86 13.67
CA GLY A 95 0.88 -9.18 13.90
C GLY A 95 2.14 -9.41 13.08
N ASP A 96 2.10 -10.33 12.13
CA ASP A 96 3.16 -10.65 11.17
C ASP A 96 2.95 -9.98 9.78
N THR A 97 1.97 -9.08 9.69
CA THR A 97 1.56 -8.40 8.47
C THR A 97 1.92 -6.91 8.53
N LEU A 98 2.40 -6.37 7.43
CA LEU A 98 2.62 -4.94 7.23
C LEU A 98 1.54 -4.37 6.31
N ILE A 99 0.73 -3.45 6.83
CA ILE A 99 -0.31 -2.76 6.06
C ILE A 99 0.32 -1.53 5.39
N PRO A 100 0.22 -1.40 4.05
CA PRO A 100 0.82 -0.28 3.33
C PRO A 100 0.19 1.06 3.70
N PRO A 101 0.97 2.16 3.68
CA PRO A 101 0.45 3.51 3.84
C PRO A 101 -0.20 4.02 2.55
N PHE A 102 -0.99 5.08 2.65
CA PHE A 102 -1.65 5.69 1.50
C PHE A 102 -0.68 6.24 0.45
N VAL A 103 0.50 6.74 0.86
CA VAL A 103 1.52 7.23 -0.08
C VAL A 103 2.12 6.13 -0.97
N ALA A 104 1.93 4.87 -0.64
CA ALA A 104 2.31 3.74 -1.49
C ALA A 104 1.38 3.58 -2.70
N MET A 105 0.22 4.23 -2.68
CA MET A 105 -0.70 4.26 -3.81
C MET A 105 -0.23 5.29 -4.84
N ASP A 106 -0.07 4.84 -6.07
CA ASP A 106 0.40 5.69 -7.16
C ASP A 106 -0.53 6.89 -7.41
N GLY A 107 0.06 8.08 -7.43
CA GLY A 107 -0.64 9.34 -7.61
C GLY A 107 -1.19 9.96 -6.32
N LEU A 108 -1.07 9.31 -5.15
CA LEU A 108 -1.52 9.82 -3.88
C LEU A 108 -0.37 10.49 -3.11
N GLY A 109 -0.36 11.80 -3.07
CA GLY A 109 0.68 12.58 -2.39
C GLY A 109 0.53 12.60 -0.88
N GLU A 110 1.62 12.95 -0.18
CA GLU A 110 1.69 12.93 1.29
C GLU A 110 0.65 13.85 1.96
N ASN A 111 0.43 15.04 1.40
CA ASN A 111 -0.55 15.98 1.97
C ASN A 111 -1.98 15.43 1.89
N VAL A 112 -2.33 14.81 0.75
CA VAL A 112 -3.63 14.17 0.56
C VAL A 112 -3.77 12.95 1.46
N ALA A 113 -2.71 12.14 1.62
CA ALA A 113 -2.69 11.03 2.55
C ALA A 113 -2.95 11.46 4.00
N LYS A 114 -2.30 12.53 4.44
CA LYS A 114 -2.52 13.11 5.78
C LYS A 114 -3.94 13.67 5.95
N GLN A 115 -4.47 14.32 4.91
CA GLN A 115 -5.85 14.81 4.93
C GLN A 115 -6.86 13.67 5.03
N LEU A 116 -6.67 12.60 4.28
CA LEU A 116 -7.52 11.41 4.31
C LEU A 116 -7.56 10.76 5.71
N VAL A 117 -6.38 10.63 6.35
CA VAL A 117 -6.29 10.11 7.71
C VAL A 117 -7.03 10.99 8.71
N ARG A 118 -6.90 12.33 8.62
CA ARG A 118 -7.66 13.26 9.48
C ARG A 118 -9.17 13.18 9.22
N ALA A 119 -9.57 13.13 7.96
CA ALA A 119 -10.98 13.07 7.60
C ALA A 119 -11.70 11.83 8.15
N ARG A 120 -11.04 10.67 8.16
CA ARG A 120 -11.62 9.44 8.75
C ARG A 120 -11.76 9.50 10.27
N GLU A 121 -10.94 10.30 10.97
CA GLU A 121 -11.05 10.50 12.43
C GLU A 121 -12.32 11.28 12.79
N GLU A 122 -12.87 12.07 11.88
CA GLU A 122 -14.12 12.80 12.04
C GLU A 122 -15.38 11.91 11.85
N GLY A 123 -15.20 10.69 11.34
CA GLY A 123 -16.26 9.70 11.10
C GLY A 123 -16.08 8.93 9.80
N GLU A 124 -16.85 7.86 9.66
CA GLU A 124 -16.86 7.04 8.47
C GLU A 124 -17.32 7.82 7.23
N PHE A 125 -16.90 7.36 6.05
CA PHE A 125 -17.32 7.91 4.77
C PHE A 125 -18.56 7.15 4.29
N LEU A 126 -19.67 7.87 4.09
CA LEU A 126 -20.95 7.28 3.69
C LEU A 126 -21.07 7.10 2.18
N SER A 127 -20.25 7.80 1.39
CA SER A 127 -20.27 7.72 -0.08
C SER A 127 -18.90 8.06 -0.68
N LYS A 128 -18.71 7.68 -1.96
CA LYS A 128 -17.52 8.06 -2.72
C LYS A 128 -17.40 9.58 -2.91
N THR A 129 -18.53 10.25 -3.08
CA THR A 129 -18.59 11.72 -3.16
C THR A 129 -18.11 12.36 -1.86
N GLU A 130 -18.54 11.85 -0.71
CA GLU A 130 -18.08 12.32 0.60
C GLU A 130 -16.60 12.05 0.83
N LEU A 131 -16.14 10.82 0.53
CA LEU A 131 -14.73 10.42 0.59
C LEU A 131 -13.86 11.37 -0.25
N ARG A 132 -14.29 11.70 -1.46
CA ARG A 132 -13.58 12.63 -2.34
C ARG A 132 -13.49 14.03 -1.75
N LYS A 133 -14.58 14.56 -1.24
CA LYS A 133 -14.63 15.92 -0.66
C LYS A 133 -13.83 16.04 0.63
N ARG A 134 -14.10 15.18 1.60
CA ARG A 134 -13.44 15.19 2.91
C ARG A 134 -11.98 14.75 2.84
N GLY A 135 -11.70 13.72 2.08
CA GLY A 135 -10.36 13.17 1.91
C GLY A 135 -9.46 13.97 0.96
N GLY A 136 -10.02 14.94 0.21
CA GLY A 136 -9.27 15.71 -0.78
C GLY A 136 -8.78 14.88 -1.98
N LEU A 137 -9.52 13.82 -2.31
CA LEU A 137 -9.15 12.88 -3.38
C LEU A 137 -9.68 13.33 -4.74
N SER A 138 -8.90 13.07 -5.79
CA SER A 138 -9.40 13.16 -7.16
C SER A 138 -10.34 11.99 -7.49
N SER A 139 -11.19 12.14 -8.50
CA SER A 139 -12.05 11.04 -8.99
C SER A 139 -11.23 9.82 -9.39
N THR A 140 -10.11 10.04 -10.07
CA THR A 140 -9.19 8.96 -10.48
C THR A 140 -8.64 8.17 -9.29
N LEU A 141 -8.33 8.82 -8.17
CA LEU A 141 -7.85 8.14 -6.97
C LEU A 141 -8.96 7.31 -6.31
N VAL A 142 -10.18 7.84 -6.27
CA VAL A 142 -11.35 7.10 -5.75
C VAL A 142 -11.66 5.89 -6.62
N GLU A 143 -11.61 6.02 -7.95
CA GLU A 143 -11.77 4.89 -8.88
C GLU A 143 -10.71 3.81 -8.66
N LYS A 144 -9.43 4.20 -8.51
CA LYS A 144 -8.35 3.25 -8.19
C LYS A 144 -8.58 2.53 -6.86
N MET A 145 -9.07 3.24 -5.83
CA MET A 145 -9.40 2.64 -4.54
C MET A 145 -10.55 1.63 -4.67
N ASP A 146 -11.54 1.95 -5.48
CA ASP A 146 -12.66 1.06 -5.77
C ASP A 146 -12.21 -0.21 -6.52
N GLU A 147 -11.41 -0.05 -7.56
CA GLU A 147 -10.79 -1.16 -8.31
C GLU A 147 -9.93 -2.08 -7.43
N MET A 148 -9.26 -1.52 -6.42
CA MET A 148 -8.48 -2.27 -5.43
C MET A 148 -9.37 -2.96 -4.37
N GLY A 149 -10.67 -2.72 -4.38
CA GLY A 149 -11.63 -3.27 -3.42
C GLY A 149 -11.55 -2.66 -2.02
N ILE A 150 -10.93 -1.49 -1.87
CA ILE A 150 -10.73 -0.80 -0.58
C ILE A 150 -12.04 -0.20 -0.07
N LEU A 151 -12.92 0.21 -0.98
CA LEU A 151 -14.16 0.91 -0.66
C LEU A 151 -15.34 -0.02 -0.38
N GLY A 152 -15.20 -1.32 -0.64
CA GLY A 152 -16.29 -2.30 -0.45
C GLY A 152 -17.51 -1.94 -1.31
N ASN A 153 -18.67 -1.86 -0.69
CA ASN A 153 -19.94 -1.51 -1.35
C ASN A 153 -20.33 -0.04 -1.14
N MET A 154 -19.35 0.86 -1.00
CA MET A 154 -19.62 2.28 -0.78
C MET A 154 -20.40 2.87 -1.95
N PRO A 155 -21.59 3.51 -1.72
CA PRO A 155 -22.39 4.10 -2.78
C PRO A 155 -21.71 5.35 -3.38
N GLU A 156 -22.10 5.73 -4.59
CA GLU A 156 -21.56 6.92 -5.26
C GLU A 156 -21.94 8.21 -4.52
N ASP A 157 -23.21 8.30 -4.07
CA ASP A 157 -23.72 9.50 -3.39
C ASP A 157 -24.65 9.15 -2.22
N ASN A 158 -24.71 10.00 -1.22
CA ASN A 158 -25.58 9.83 -0.04
C ASN A 158 -27.07 9.91 -0.36
N GLN A 159 -27.45 10.49 -1.51
CA GLN A 159 -28.85 10.64 -1.90
C GLN A 159 -29.54 9.32 -2.30
N LEU A 160 -28.79 8.31 -2.71
CA LEU A 160 -29.37 7.02 -3.11
C LEU A 160 -29.86 6.19 -1.91
N SER A 161 -29.28 6.36 -0.73
CA SER A 161 -29.71 5.61 0.47
C SER A 161 -31.03 6.11 1.06
N LEU A 162 -31.43 7.35 0.78
CA LEU A 162 -32.69 7.93 1.26
C LEU A 162 -33.92 7.42 0.46
N PHE A 163 -33.70 6.95 -0.77
CA PHE A 163 -34.79 6.40 -1.59
C PHE A 163 -35.00 4.90 -1.41
N ASP A 164 -33.96 4.15 -1.01
CA ASP A 164 -34.06 2.71 -0.75
C ASP A 164 -34.72 2.40 0.62
N GLU A 165 -34.74 3.34 1.56
CA GLU A 165 -35.45 3.20 2.83
C GLU A 165 -36.95 3.61 2.78
N LEU A 166 -37.40 4.19 1.65
CA LEU A 166 -38.78 4.65 1.50
C LEU A 166 -39.66 3.72 0.63
N PHE A 167 -39.13 2.65 0.09
CA PHE A 167 -39.81 1.63 -0.70
C PHE A 167 -39.46 0.21 -0.23
#